data_2061e05f5aafe1bb51e54aba99752434
#
_entry.id   2061e05f5aafe1bb51e54aba99752434
#
_cell.length_a   1.000
_cell.length_b   1.000
_cell.length_c   1.000
_cell.angle_alpha   90.00
_cell.angle_beta   90.00
_cell.angle_gamma   90.00
#
_symmetry.space_group_name_H-M   'P 1'
#
loop_
_entity.id
_entity.type
_entity.pdbx_description
1 polymer ?
#
loop_
_entity_poly.entity_id
_entity_poly.type
_entity_poly.pdbx_seq_one_letter_code
_entity_poly.pdbx_strand_id
1 'polypeptide(L)'
;MNKSFNKYFVIGFNKTATTTFHNIFLKNNLTSQHTIYWETNKYTCFSDCGNINDFKKLDLMYKNAIFILNVRELDKWLISRFKHGLRHPEKPNWAYPYTRETCIEWIHKRKMYHLEVLNYFKRRPEKLIIVNIEREGWINYLCSQLNFKNRIIKSVNINKTDNHNKYHKEICQLVSKTLEELHCDGNIVLLPDKRLSKIYLTIYNNYI
;
A
#
# COMPACT_ATOMS: atom_id res chain seq x y z
N MET A 1 18.82 -27.74 11.51
CA MET A 1 18.83 -26.51 10.68
C MET A 1 17.51 -25.79 10.89
N ASN A 2 17.49 -24.72 11.67
CA ASN A 2 16.29 -23.90 11.83
C ASN A 2 15.98 -23.26 10.47
N LYS A 3 14.91 -23.70 9.80
CA LYS A 3 14.36 -22.98 8.64
C LYS A 3 13.96 -21.60 9.13
N SER A 4 14.76 -20.59 8.80
CA SER A 4 14.42 -19.20 9.04
C SER A 4 13.19 -18.90 8.18
N PHE A 5 12.02 -18.86 8.80
CA PHE A 5 10.79 -18.53 8.10
C PHE A 5 10.87 -17.06 7.68
N ASN A 6 10.90 -16.81 6.37
CA ASN A 6 10.69 -15.47 5.86
C ASN A 6 9.25 -15.07 6.18
N LYS A 7 9.09 -13.90 6.77
CA LYS A 7 7.78 -13.27 6.91
C LYS A 7 7.65 -12.15 5.90
N TYR A 8 6.44 -11.96 5.40
CA TYR A 8 6.13 -10.94 4.39
C TYR A 8 5.08 -9.98 4.96
N PHE A 9 5.41 -8.71 5.03
CA PHE A 9 4.53 -7.67 5.54
C PHE A 9 4.20 -6.66 4.45
N VAL A 10 2.93 -6.62 4.05
CA VAL A 10 2.41 -5.60 3.14
C VAL A 10 2.06 -4.38 3.99
N ILE A 11 2.89 -3.34 3.89
CA ILE A 11 2.90 -2.19 4.78
C ILE A 11 2.36 -0.89 4.17
N GLY A 12 1.88 -0.91 2.92
CA GLY A 12 1.23 0.26 2.33
C GLY A 12 -0.15 0.51 2.93
N PHE A 13 -0.72 1.66 2.59
CA PHE A 13 -2.03 2.07 3.09
C PHE A 13 -3.15 1.13 2.61
N ASN A 14 -4.27 1.12 3.33
CA ASN A 14 -5.50 0.51 2.82
C ASN A 14 -5.88 1.13 1.46
N LYS A 15 -6.71 0.45 0.68
CA LYS A 15 -7.11 0.83 -0.70
C LYS A 15 -5.95 0.82 -1.73
N THR A 16 -4.87 0.14 -1.41
CA THR A 16 -3.74 -0.15 -2.29
C THR A 16 -3.61 -1.65 -2.56
N ALA A 17 -4.74 -2.31 -2.85
CA ALA A 17 -4.87 -3.73 -3.24
C ALA A 17 -4.48 -4.76 -2.16
N THR A 18 -4.58 -4.44 -0.87
CA THR A 18 -4.19 -5.33 0.24
C THR A 18 -4.86 -6.72 0.17
N THR A 19 -6.14 -6.79 -0.20
CA THR A 19 -6.85 -8.07 -0.43
C THR A 19 -6.24 -8.87 -1.59
N THR A 20 -5.77 -8.21 -2.64
CA THR A 20 -5.11 -8.88 -3.77
C THR A 20 -3.78 -9.51 -3.34
N PHE A 21 -2.99 -8.79 -2.52
CA PHE A 21 -1.76 -9.36 -1.94
C PHE A 21 -2.06 -10.60 -1.10
N HIS A 22 -3.08 -10.55 -0.24
CA HIS A 22 -3.52 -11.71 0.53
C HIS A 22 -3.78 -12.93 -0.37
N ASN A 23 -4.53 -12.74 -1.45
CA ASN A 23 -4.84 -13.82 -2.39
C ASN A 23 -3.60 -14.31 -3.18
N ILE A 24 -2.65 -13.42 -3.51
CA ILE A 24 -1.39 -13.81 -4.15
C ILE A 24 -0.62 -14.76 -3.23
N PHE A 25 -0.52 -14.46 -1.94
CA PHE A 25 0.15 -15.32 -0.98
C PHE A 25 -0.53 -16.67 -0.85
N LEU A 26 -1.85 -16.72 -0.68
CA LEU A 26 -2.61 -17.97 -0.60
C LEU A 26 -2.42 -18.85 -1.85
N LYS A 27 -2.45 -18.26 -3.04
CA LYS A 27 -2.24 -18.98 -4.31
C LYS A 27 -0.82 -19.52 -4.47
N ASN A 28 0.13 -18.99 -3.72
CA ASN A 28 1.51 -19.49 -3.67
C ASN A 28 1.75 -20.41 -2.46
N ASN A 29 0.68 -21.01 -1.90
CA ASN A 29 0.71 -21.95 -0.79
C ASN A 29 1.35 -21.39 0.50
N LEU A 30 1.24 -20.06 0.69
CA LEU A 30 1.68 -19.42 1.92
C LEU A 30 0.49 -19.15 2.82
N THR A 31 0.68 -19.29 4.12
CA THR A 31 -0.34 -18.91 5.10
C THR A 31 -0.39 -17.38 5.18
N SER A 32 -1.55 -16.80 4.95
CA SER A 32 -1.72 -15.34 4.89
C SER A 32 -2.88 -14.87 5.76
N GLN A 33 -2.66 -13.78 6.46
CA GLN A 33 -3.66 -13.09 7.27
C GLN A 33 -3.92 -11.71 6.70
N HIS A 34 -5.21 -11.36 6.57
CA HIS A 34 -5.67 -10.05 6.11
C HIS A 34 -6.39 -9.32 7.26
N THR A 35 -5.63 -9.00 8.30
CA THR A 35 -6.10 -8.28 9.49
C THR A 35 -4.93 -7.65 10.24
N ILE A 36 -5.27 -6.88 11.30
CA ILE A 36 -4.32 -6.19 12.18
C ILE A 36 -3.56 -7.09 13.17
N TYR A 37 -3.90 -8.37 13.27
CA TYR A 37 -3.28 -9.29 14.24
C TYR A 37 -2.09 -10.04 13.62
N TRP A 38 -0.90 -9.47 13.72
CA TRP A 38 0.34 -10.00 13.15
C TRP A 38 1.26 -10.70 14.17
N GLU A 39 0.84 -10.80 15.43
CA GLU A 39 1.67 -11.37 16.51
C GLU A 39 1.72 -12.91 16.52
N THR A 40 0.97 -13.57 15.66
CA THR A 40 0.90 -15.02 15.65
C THR A 40 1.96 -15.65 14.77
N ASN A 41 2.67 -16.66 15.29
CA ASN A 41 3.58 -17.49 14.49
C ASN A 41 2.86 -18.39 13.46
N LYS A 42 1.53 -18.35 13.43
CA LYS A 42 0.69 -19.17 12.55
C LYS A 42 0.76 -18.75 11.08
N TYR A 43 1.00 -17.48 10.81
CA TYR A 43 0.97 -16.92 9.45
C TYR A 43 2.37 -16.51 8.98
N THR A 44 2.59 -16.66 7.67
CA THR A 44 3.83 -16.24 7.00
C THR A 44 3.68 -14.85 6.39
N CYS A 45 2.47 -14.52 5.93
CA CYS A 45 2.19 -13.27 5.21
C CYS A 45 1.10 -12.47 5.93
N PHE A 46 1.26 -11.15 5.88
CA PHE A 46 0.34 -10.21 6.51
C PHE A 46 0.04 -9.06 5.56
N SER A 47 -1.25 -8.79 5.36
CA SER A 47 -1.71 -7.67 4.55
C SER A 47 -2.82 -6.91 5.28
N ASP A 48 -2.98 -5.61 5.00
CA ASP A 48 -3.93 -4.73 5.68
C ASP A 48 -3.70 -4.66 7.20
N CYS A 49 -2.44 -4.67 7.60
CA CYS A 49 -2.04 -4.49 8.98
C CYS A 49 -2.33 -3.03 9.37
N GLY A 50 -3.39 -2.79 10.14
CA GLY A 50 -3.96 -1.46 10.40
C GLY A 50 -3.01 -0.45 11.06
N ASN A 51 -1.94 -0.89 11.71
CA ASN A 51 -0.87 -0.05 12.26
C ASN A 51 0.40 -0.18 11.43
N ILE A 52 0.40 0.48 10.31
CA ILE A 52 1.53 0.57 9.41
C ILE A 52 2.81 1.11 10.07
N ASN A 53 2.69 1.87 11.14
CA ASN A 53 3.83 2.42 11.89
C ASN A 53 4.64 1.37 12.65
N ASP A 54 4.13 0.14 12.75
CA ASP A 54 4.81 -0.94 13.48
C ASP A 54 5.88 -1.68 12.67
N PHE A 55 6.14 -1.29 11.40
CA PHE A 55 7.10 -1.99 10.55
C PHE A 55 8.52 -2.06 11.16
N LYS A 56 8.92 -1.04 11.94
CA LYS A 56 10.22 -1.04 12.64
C LYS A 56 10.26 -2.11 13.73
N LYS A 57 9.18 -2.23 14.53
CA LYS A 57 9.05 -3.29 15.53
C LYS A 57 9.05 -4.67 14.87
N LEU A 58 8.34 -4.82 13.76
CA LEU A 58 8.31 -6.06 12.98
C LEU A 58 9.69 -6.44 12.45
N ASP A 59 10.47 -5.48 11.97
CA ASP A 59 11.82 -5.72 11.48
C ASP A 59 12.79 -6.15 12.59
N LEU A 60 12.62 -5.62 13.80
CA LEU A 60 13.38 -6.07 14.98
C LEU A 60 13.00 -7.47 15.43
N MET A 61 11.70 -7.81 15.37
CA MET A 61 11.19 -9.13 15.78
C MET A 61 11.52 -10.24 14.76
N TYR A 62 11.50 -9.91 13.48
CA TYR A 62 11.64 -10.87 12.38
C TYR A 62 12.80 -10.52 11.46
N LYS A 63 14.01 -10.94 11.84
CA LYS A 63 15.27 -10.59 11.15
C LYS A 63 15.25 -10.86 9.65
N ASN A 64 14.56 -11.91 9.21
CA ASN A 64 14.46 -12.31 7.79
C ASN A 64 13.15 -11.87 7.15
N ALA A 65 12.47 -10.87 7.70
CA ALA A 65 11.25 -10.33 7.11
C ALA A 65 11.54 -9.52 5.85
N ILE A 66 10.61 -9.60 4.90
CA ILE A 66 10.54 -8.76 3.70
C ILE A 66 9.33 -7.85 3.85
N PHE A 67 9.52 -6.58 3.58
CA PHE A 67 8.48 -5.56 3.64
C PHE A 67 8.06 -5.16 2.23
N ILE A 68 6.78 -5.00 2.00
CA ILE A 68 6.21 -4.64 0.69
C ILE A 68 5.45 -3.34 0.88
N LEU A 69 6.00 -2.26 0.33
CA LEU A 69 5.32 -0.97 0.27
C LEU A 69 4.49 -0.92 -1.02
N ASN A 70 3.24 -1.28 -0.89
CA ASN A 70 2.28 -1.19 -1.98
C ASN A 70 1.78 0.25 -2.10
N VAL A 71 1.95 0.82 -3.30
CA VAL A 71 1.60 2.21 -3.59
C VAL A 71 0.60 2.30 -4.74
N ARG A 72 -0.11 3.40 -4.80
CA ARG A 72 -1.15 3.71 -5.78
C ARG A 72 -1.07 5.18 -6.15
N GLU A 73 -1.53 5.57 -7.34
CA GLU A 73 -1.69 6.98 -7.71
C GLU A 73 -2.51 7.73 -6.64
N LEU A 74 -2.09 8.94 -6.36
CA LEU A 74 -2.59 9.70 -5.21
C LEU A 74 -4.08 10.01 -5.33
N ASP A 75 -4.52 10.48 -6.48
CA ASP A 75 -5.93 10.78 -6.77
C ASP A 75 -6.82 9.53 -6.65
N LYS A 76 -6.43 8.44 -7.29
CA LYS A 76 -7.17 7.15 -7.23
C LYS A 76 -7.25 6.60 -5.81
N TRP A 77 -6.17 6.78 -5.03
CA TRP A 77 -6.15 6.36 -3.64
C TRP A 77 -7.11 7.19 -2.78
N LEU A 78 -7.06 8.53 -2.90
CA LEU A 78 -7.96 9.43 -2.17
C LEU A 78 -9.44 9.16 -2.48
N ILE A 79 -9.77 9.08 -3.77
CA ILE A 79 -11.14 8.76 -4.22
C ILE A 79 -11.60 7.40 -3.65
N SER A 80 -10.73 6.39 -3.69
CA SER A 80 -11.06 5.06 -3.17
C SER A 80 -11.26 5.05 -1.66
N ARG A 81 -10.52 5.85 -0.91
CA ARG A 81 -10.67 5.98 0.55
C ARG A 81 -11.99 6.65 0.92
N PHE A 82 -12.32 7.78 0.30
CA PHE A 82 -13.59 8.45 0.54
C PHE A 82 -14.78 7.54 0.23
N LYS A 83 -14.79 6.89 -0.93
CA LYS A 83 -15.81 5.91 -1.28
C LYS A 83 -15.95 4.77 -0.28
N HIS A 84 -14.83 4.33 0.30
CA HIS A 84 -14.84 3.27 1.30
C HIS A 84 -15.49 3.74 2.61
N GLY A 85 -15.14 4.91 3.10
CA GLY A 85 -15.76 5.50 4.28
C GLY A 85 -17.29 5.67 4.14
N LEU A 86 -17.73 6.15 2.97
CA LEU A 86 -19.16 6.32 2.68
C LEU A 86 -19.96 5.01 2.59
N ARG A 87 -19.29 3.88 2.32
CA ARG A 87 -19.95 2.55 2.34
C ARG A 87 -20.12 1.97 3.73
N HIS A 88 -19.44 2.53 4.71
CA HIS A 88 -19.41 2.04 6.08
C HIS A 88 -19.70 3.16 7.08
N PRO A 89 -20.85 3.84 6.95
CA PRO A 89 -21.22 4.97 7.82
C PRO A 89 -21.40 4.51 9.28
N GLU A 90 -21.68 3.21 9.49
CA GLU A 90 -21.81 2.59 10.82
C GLU A 90 -20.46 2.45 11.55
N LYS A 91 -19.35 2.67 10.87
CA LYS A 91 -18.02 2.60 11.47
C LYS A 91 -17.44 4.02 11.62
N PRO A 92 -17.61 4.66 12.79
CA PRO A 92 -17.21 6.06 12.98
C PRO A 92 -15.73 6.31 12.70
N ASN A 93 -14.87 5.30 12.93
CA ASN A 93 -13.44 5.38 12.61
C ASN A 93 -13.11 5.29 11.09
N TRP A 94 -14.10 4.96 10.26
CA TRP A 94 -13.98 4.85 8.80
C TRP A 94 -14.77 5.92 8.07
N ALA A 95 -15.79 6.48 8.71
CA ALA A 95 -16.66 7.52 8.20
C ALA A 95 -15.98 8.90 8.34
N TYR A 96 -14.91 9.12 7.58
CA TYR A 96 -14.37 10.47 7.50
C TYR A 96 -15.24 11.34 6.60
N PRO A 97 -15.53 12.59 7.00
CA PRO A 97 -16.19 13.53 6.12
C PRO A 97 -15.31 13.72 4.86
N TYR A 98 -15.93 13.70 3.69
CA TYR A 98 -15.21 13.98 2.43
C TYR A 98 -15.04 15.49 2.27
N THR A 99 -14.11 16.05 3.03
CA THR A 99 -13.77 17.46 3.04
C THR A 99 -12.37 17.69 2.51
N ARG A 100 -12.09 18.93 2.17
CA ARG A 100 -10.76 19.38 1.76
C ARG A 100 -9.71 19.12 2.85
N GLU A 101 -10.04 19.39 4.09
CA GLU A 101 -9.17 19.22 5.26
C GLU A 101 -8.78 17.75 5.43
N THR A 102 -9.73 16.84 5.32
CA THR A 102 -9.49 15.39 5.36
C THR A 102 -8.54 14.96 4.21
N CYS A 103 -8.75 15.52 3.02
CA CYS A 103 -7.88 15.24 1.87
C CYS A 103 -6.44 15.67 2.15
N ILE A 104 -6.25 16.90 2.62
CA ILE A 104 -4.92 17.45 2.97
C ILE A 104 -4.24 16.62 4.07
N GLU A 105 -4.99 16.27 5.11
CA GLU A 105 -4.48 15.44 6.21
C GLU A 105 -3.97 14.08 5.71
N TRP A 106 -4.75 13.43 4.84
CA TRP A 106 -4.35 12.13 4.29
C TRP A 106 -3.14 12.22 3.35
N ILE A 107 -3.05 13.28 2.54
CA ILE A 107 -1.87 13.55 1.70
C ILE A 107 -0.63 13.70 2.58
N HIS A 108 -0.73 14.52 3.65
CA HIS A 108 0.38 14.75 4.56
C HIS A 108 0.79 13.46 5.29
N LYS A 109 -0.16 12.73 5.87
CA LYS A 109 0.10 11.44 6.55
C LYS A 109 0.78 10.44 5.61
N ARG A 110 0.30 10.34 4.37
CA ARG A 110 0.89 9.45 3.38
C ARG A 110 2.32 9.86 3.03
N LYS A 111 2.56 11.16 2.81
CA LYS A 111 3.90 11.69 2.55
C LYS A 111 4.87 11.36 3.69
N MET A 112 4.50 11.66 4.91
CA MET A 112 5.34 11.41 6.08
C MET A 112 5.65 9.93 6.26
N TYR A 113 4.63 9.08 6.07
CA TYR A 113 4.80 7.65 6.17
C TYR A 113 5.73 7.07 5.09
N HIS A 114 5.56 7.46 3.83
CA HIS A 114 6.46 7.03 2.75
C HIS A 114 7.90 7.45 3.03
N LEU A 115 8.12 8.69 3.49
CA LEU A 115 9.44 9.19 3.90
C LEU A 115 10.05 8.34 5.01
N GLU A 116 9.26 8.01 6.03
CA GLU A 116 9.70 7.20 7.16
C GLU A 116 10.14 5.80 6.73
N VAL A 117 9.32 5.11 5.93
CA VAL A 117 9.63 3.77 5.41
C VAL A 117 10.91 3.81 4.57
N LEU A 118 10.98 4.73 3.61
CA LEU A 118 12.13 4.85 2.72
C LEU A 118 13.42 5.16 3.48
N ASN A 119 13.38 6.09 4.43
CA ASN A 119 14.54 6.43 5.27
C ASN A 119 15.01 5.24 6.13
N TYR A 120 14.06 4.49 6.67
CA TYR A 120 14.40 3.34 7.51
C TYR A 120 15.12 2.24 6.73
N PHE A 121 14.65 1.92 5.53
CA PHE A 121 15.23 0.85 4.71
C PHE A 121 16.35 1.31 3.76
N LYS A 122 16.72 2.60 3.71
CA LYS A 122 17.71 3.12 2.75
C LYS A 122 19.07 2.40 2.75
N ARG A 123 19.49 1.84 3.89
CA ARG A 123 20.73 1.09 4.04
C ARG A 123 20.56 -0.43 3.92
N ARG A 124 19.31 -0.89 3.73
CA ARG A 124 18.91 -2.30 3.62
C ARG A 124 17.82 -2.46 2.55
N PRO A 125 18.10 -1.99 1.30
CA PRO A 125 17.10 -1.97 0.24
C PRO A 125 16.57 -3.37 -0.11
N GLU A 126 17.35 -4.42 0.13
CA GLU A 126 16.97 -5.81 -0.06
C GLU A 126 15.81 -6.27 0.82
N LYS A 127 15.50 -5.52 1.88
CA LYS A 127 14.36 -5.80 2.78
C LYS A 127 13.05 -5.15 2.34
N LEU A 128 13.09 -4.23 1.37
CA LEU A 128 11.91 -3.47 0.93
C LEU A 128 11.65 -3.67 -0.56
N ILE A 129 10.45 -4.15 -0.87
CA ILE A 129 9.93 -4.20 -2.24
C ILE A 129 8.88 -3.09 -2.37
N ILE A 130 9.03 -2.21 -3.37
CA ILE A 130 8.02 -1.19 -3.67
C ILE A 130 7.20 -1.68 -4.86
N VAL A 131 5.87 -1.67 -4.72
CA VAL A 131 4.95 -2.16 -5.74
C VAL A 131 3.93 -1.10 -6.08
N ASN A 132 4.01 -0.53 -7.29
CA ASN A 132 2.97 0.32 -7.83
C ASN A 132 1.86 -0.54 -8.44
N ILE A 133 0.68 -0.57 -7.80
CA ILE A 133 -0.45 -1.41 -8.21
C ILE A 133 -1.18 -0.94 -9.47
N GLU A 134 -0.91 0.28 -9.93
CA GLU A 134 -1.46 0.81 -11.18
C GLU A 134 -0.60 0.44 -12.39
N ARG A 135 0.62 -0.06 -12.17
CA ARG A 135 1.51 -0.48 -13.25
C ARG A 135 1.08 -1.82 -13.82
N GLU A 136 1.01 -1.91 -15.13
CA GLU A 136 0.75 -3.19 -15.80
C GLU A 136 1.83 -4.22 -15.41
N GLY A 137 1.42 -5.46 -15.15
CA GLY A 137 2.34 -6.54 -14.79
C GLY A 137 2.88 -6.48 -13.36
N TRP A 138 2.39 -5.59 -12.48
CA TRP A 138 2.87 -5.47 -11.09
C TRP A 138 2.82 -6.79 -10.29
N ILE A 139 1.85 -7.66 -10.57
CA ILE A 139 1.76 -8.98 -9.92
C ILE A 139 2.93 -9.87 -10.33
N ASN A 140 3.26 -9.90 -11.63
CA ASN A 140 4.40 -10.67 -12.14
C ASN A 140 5.73 -10.14 -11.56
N TYR A 141 5.86 -8.82 -11.48
CA TYR A 141 6.99 -8.18 -10.83
C TYR A 141 7.11 -8.62 -9.37
N LEU A 142 6.05 -8.51 -8.56
CA LEU A 142 6.03 -8.96 -7.17
C LEU A 142 6.42 -10.44 -7.05
N CYS A 143 5.81 -11.30 -7.86
CA CYS A 143 6.10 -12.73 -7.85
C CYS A 143 7.56 -13.03 -8.19
N SER A 144 8.16 -12.29 -9.12
CA SER A 144 9.58 -12.43 -9.45
C SER A 144 10.50 -12.02 -8.29
N GLN A 145 10.18 -10.92 -7.61
CA GLN A 145 10.95 -10.45 -6.45
C GLN A 145 10.88 -11.42 -5.26
N LEU A 146 9.77 -12.12 -5.11
CA LEU A 146 9.55 -13.10 -4.04
C LEU A 146 9.89 -14.54 -4.44
N ASN A 147 10.39 -14.77 -5.65
CA ASN A 147 10.67 -16.10 -6.22
C ASN A 147 9.42 -17.02 -6.19
N PHE A 148 8.24 -16.47 -6.38
CA PHE A 148 6.99 -17.24 -6.42
C PHE A 148 6.83 -17.96 -7.75
N LYS A 149 6.45 -19.24 -7.71
CA LYS A 149 6.31 -20.10 -8.90
C LYS A 149 5.03 -19.79 -9.69
N ASN A 150 3.94 -19.47 -9.00
CA ASN A 150 2.64 -19.19 -9.62
C ASN A 150 2.55 -17.72 -10.05
N ARG A 151 3.03 -17.44 -11.27
CA ARG A 151 3.09 -16.10 -11.86
C ARG A 151 1.77 -15.62 -12.49
N ILE A 152 0.84 -16.55 -12.79
CA ILE A 152 -0.39 -16.22 -13.51
C ILE A 152 -1.52 -16.07 -12.50
N ILE A 153 -1.65 -14.89 -11.96
CA ILE A 153 -2.92 -14.46 -11.40
C ILE A 153 -3.50 -13.49 -12.43
N LYS A 154 -4.48 -13.98 -13.25
CA LYS A 154 -5.37 -13.04 -13.95
C LYS A 154 -5.78 -12.02 -12.90
N SER A 155 -5.61 -10.75 -13.18
CA SER A 155 -5.91 -9.65 -12.27
C SER A 155 -7.36 -9.79 -11.81
N VAL A 156 -7.57 -10.48 -10.70
CA VAL A 156 -8.87 -10.52 -10.06
C VAL A 156 -8.99 -9.19 -9.35
N ASN A 157 -9.57 -8.22 -10.02
CA ASN A 157 -10.03 -6.99 -9.40
C ASN A 157 -11.17 -7.34 -8.43
N ILE A 158 -10.79 -7.88 -7.27
CA ILE A 158 -11.71 -8.43 -6.27
C ILE A 158 -12.60 -7.34 -5.67
N ASN A 159 -12.13 -6.10 -5.68
CA ASN A 159 -12.86 -4.96 -5.12
C ASN A 159 -12.82 -3.78 -6.11
N LYS A 160 -13.40 -3.92 -7.31
CA LYS A 160 -13.68 -2.74 -8.14
C LYS A 160 -14.55 -1.79 -7.34
N THR A 161 -14.05 -0.59 -7.11
CA THR A 161 -14.84 0.47 -6.52
C THR A 161 -15.92 0.83 -7.53
N ASP A 162 -17.18 0.59 -7.19
CA ASP A 162 -18.31 0.88 -8.03
C ASP A 162 -18.35 2.39 -8.37
N ASN A 163 -18.31 2.70 -9.67
CA ASN A 163 -18.38 4.08 -10.14
C ASN A 163 -19.81 4.65 -10.08
N HIS A 164 -20.82 3.82 -9.79
CA HIS A 164 -22.22 4.22 -9.61
C HIS A 164 -22.52 4.77 -8.22
N ASN A 165 -21.52 5.03 -7.37
CA ASN A 165 -21.73 5.68 -6.09
C ASN A 165 -22.31 7.09 -6.33
N LYS A 166 -23.41 7.41 -5.67
CA LYS A 166 -24.11 8.71 -5.72
C LYS A 166 -23.15 9.91 -5.58
N TYR A 167 -22.13 9.78 -4.75
CA TYR A 167 -21.18 10.86 -4.44
C TYR A 167 -19.90 10.80 -5.29
N HIS A 168 -19.85 9.94 -6.32
CA HIS A 168 -18.61 9.75 -7.09
C HIS A 168 -18.11 11.06 -7.72
N LYS A 169 -19.01 11.77 -8.39
CA LYS A 169 -18.67 13.04 -9.07
C LYS A 169 -18.17 14.10 -8.09
N GLU A 170 -18.86 14.26 -6.96
CA GLU A 170 -18.50 15.23 -5.91
C GLU A 170 -17.13 14.91 -5.29
N ILE A 171 -16.87 13.63 -5.00
CA ILE A 171 -15.55 13.19 -4.49
C ILE A 171 -14.44 13.47 -5.50
N CYS A 172 -14.65 13.14 -6.77
CA CYS A 172 -13.67 13.42 -7.81
C CYS A 172 -13.38 14.91 -7.94
N GLN A 173 -14.41 15.75 -7.93
CA GLN A 173 -14.26 17.22 -7.98
C GLN A 173 -13.50 17.76 -6.76
N LEU A 174 -13.84 17.29 -5.56
CA LEU A 174 -13.15 17.67 -4.33
C LEU A 174 -11.67 17.31 -4.38
N VAL A 175 -11.35 16.07 -4.76
CA VAL A 175 -9.96 15.59 -4.84
C VAL A 175 -9.18 16.38 -5.89
N SER A 176 -9.72 16.53 -7.10
CA SER A 176 -9.07 17.28 -8.19
C SER A 176 -8.77 18.71 -7.77
N LYS A 177 -9.77 19.43 -7.25
CA LYS A 177 -9.62 20.81 -6.78
C LYS A 177 -8.57 20.94 -5.67
N THR A 178 -8.58 20.01 -4.69
CA THR A 178 -7.61 20.03 -3.59
C THR A 178 -6.19 19.79 -4.09
N LEU A 179 -5.99 18.85 -5.02
CA LEU A 179 -4.67 18.57 -5.59
C LEU A 179 -4.16 19.75 -6.42
N GLU A 180 -5.02 20.40 -7.19
CA GLU A 180 -4.70 21.59 -7.95
C GLU A 180 -4.24 22.75 -7.05
N GLU A 181 -5.00 23.05 -5.97
CA GLU A 181 -4.66 24.09 -4.98
C GLU A 181 -3.32 23.81 -4.28
N LEU A 182 -2.99 22.54 -4.06
CA LEU A 182 -1.73 22.14 -3.45
C LEU A 182 -0.57 21.99 -4.46
N HIS A 183 -0.80 22.27 -5.74
CA HIS A 183 0.15 22.00 -6.83
C HIS A 183 0.72 20.57 -6.77
N CYS A 184 -0.15 19.60 -6.47
CA CYS A 184 0.20 18.19 -6.29
C CYS A 184 -0.25 17.39 -7.51
N ASP A 185 0.68 16.65 -8.13
CA ASP A 185 0.33 15.74 -9.22
C ASP A 185 -0.46 14.53 -8.68
N GLY A 186 -1.68 14.34 -9.18
CA GLY A 186 -2.56 13.23 -8.81
C GLY A 186 -2.00 11.85 -9.19
N ASN A 187 -1.16 11.79 -10.23
CA ASN A 187 -0.56 10.54 -10.70
C ASN A 187 0.64 10.11 -9.86
N ILE A 188 1.09 10.92 -8.91
CA ILE A 188 2.23 10.56 -8.08
C ILE A 188 1.92 9.36 -7.19
N VAL A 189 2.77 8.35 -7.20
CA VAL A 189 2.60 7.12 -6.41
C VAL A 189 3.35 7.15 -5.08
N LEU A 190 4.53 7.75 -5.06
CA LEU A 190 5.32 8.03 -3.88
C LEU A 190 5.37 9.53 -3.65
N LEU A 191 5.25 9.97 -2.40
CA LEU A 191 5.31 11.37 -1.99
C LEU A 191 6.59 11.66 -1.18
N PRO A 192 7.79 11.28 -1.67
CA PRO A 192 9.02 11.66 -1.00
C PRO A 192 9.36 13.12 -1.30
N ASP A 193 10.14 13.74 -0.44
CA ASP A 193 10.82 14.99 -0.76
C ASP A 193 11.70 14.81 -2.02
N LYS A 194 11.77 15.81 -2.90
CA LYS A 194 12.58 15.78 -4.13
C LYS A 194 14.04 15.37 -3.91
N ARG A 195 14.60 15.56 -2.72
CA ARG A 195 15.97 15.14 -2.35
C ARG A 195 16.10 13.63 -2.15
N LEU A 196 15.06 12.99 -1.63
CA LEU A 196 15.04 11.53 -1.46
C LEU A 196 14.68 10.81 -2.75
N SER A 197 13.89 11.44 -3.62
CA SER A 197 13.53 10.84 -4.91
C SER A 197 14.75 10.55 -5.78
N LYS A 198 15.81 11.40 -5.77
CA LYS A 198 17.04 11.13 -6.54
C LYS A 198 17.76 9.85 -6.11
N ILE A 199 17.88 9.60 -4.82
CA ILE A 199 18.57 8.40 -4.28
C ILE A 199 17.76 7.14 -4.57
N TYR A 200 16.44 7.22 -4.38
CA TYR A 200 15.55 6.06 -4.57
C TYR A 200 15.16 5.83 -6.01
N LEU A 201 15.04 6.89 -6.82
CA LEU A 201 14.88 6.75 -8.26
C LEU A 201 16.07 5.99 -8.88
N THR A 202 17.28 6.13 -8.37
CA THR A 202 18.43 5.36 -8.85
C THR A 202 18.32 3.88 -8.46
N ILE A 203 17.77 3.56 -7.30
CA ILE A 203 17.62 2.18 -6.81
C ILE A 203 16.34 1.51 -7.35
N TYR A 204 15.27 2.30 -7.57
CA TYR A 204 13.94 1.80 -7.93
C TYR A 204 13.41 2.28 -9.28
N ASN A 205 14.23 3.01 -10.07
CA ASN A 205 13.85 3.64 -11.36
C ASN A 205 13.30 2.66 -12.41
N ASN A 206 13.57 1.37 -12.25
CA ASN A 206 13.01 0.38 -13.16
C ASN A 206 11.61 -0.11 -12.74
N TYR A 207 11.06 0.38 -11.61
CA TYR A 207 9.88 -0.25 -10.97
C TYR A 207 8.84 0.73 -10.40
N ILE A 208 9.07 2.05 -10.47
CA ILE A 208 8.11 3.09 -10.04
C ILE A 208 7.44 3.73 -11.24
#